data_ea7fae6cd8c82b5277bf16fd36702004
#
_entry.id   ea7fae6cd8c82b5277bf16fd36702004
#
_cell.length_a   1.000
_cell.length_b   1.000
_cell.length_c   1.000
_cell.angle_alpha   90.00
_cell.angle_beta   90.00
_cell.angle_gamma   90.00
#
_symmetry.space_group_name_H-M   'P 1'
#
loop_
_entity.id
_entity.type
_entity.pdbx_description
1 polymer ?
#
loop_
_entity_poly.entity_id
_entity_poly.type
_entity_poly.pdbx_seq_one_letter_code
_entity_poly.pdbx_strand_id
1 'polypeptide(L)'
;MTKTQSSTSLSRRALLGAFAATALVAAPSFSKAAGFLRGAGDIRRLKMYSSRTGEKIDMIYWVDGDYIRDAVQEINHFMRDWRTGGVINIDLRTIDIMAASHNMLDVSEPYLLLSGYRSPKTNAMLRSRSGGVAKNSLHMKGQAADLRLASRSVSQVSRAAAACAAGGVGRYSGSNFVHMDC
;
A
#
# COMPACT_ATOMS: atom_id res chain seq x y z
N MET A 1 75.06 -8.40 -24.56
CA MET A 1 74.01 -9.03 -23.75
C MET A 1 72.75 -8.23 -23.92
N THR A 2 71.92 -8.63 -24.89
CA THR A 2 70.69 -7.93 -25.26
C THR A 2 69.50 -8.69 -24.65
N LYS A 3 68.75 -8.08 -23.70
CA LYS A 3 67.50 -8.62 -23.13
C LYS A 3 66.32 -8.32 -24.04
N THR A 4 65.76 -9.36 -24.62
CA THR A 4 64.57 -9.35 -25.44
C THR A 4 63.35 -9.21 -24.45
N GLN A 5 62.57 -8.15 -24.57
CA GLN A 5 61.25 -8.03 -23.90
C GLN A 5 60.21 -8.75 -24.73
N SER A 6 59.56 -9.74 -24.14
CA SER A 6 58.41 -10.42 -24.69
C SER A 6 57.16 -9.63 -24.39
N SER A 7 56.53 -9.05 -25.40
CA SER A 7 55.22 -8.42 -25.28
C SER A 7 54.14 -9.49 -25.47
N THR A 8 53.46 -9.87 -24.41
CA THR A 8 52.27 -10.72 -24.46
C THR A 8 51.07 -9.89 -24.93
N SER A 9 50.67 -10.07 -26.19
CA SER A 9 49.43 -9.50 -26.70
C SER A 9 48.22 -10.27 -26.16
N LEU A 10 47.41 -9.65 -25.36
CA LEU A 10 46.13 -10.19 -24.91
C LEU A 10 45.17 -10.30 -26.11
N SER A 11 44.72 -11.50 -26.42
CA SER A 11 43.82 -11.75 -27.55
C SER A 11 42.43 -11.15 -27.24
N ARG A 12 41.77 -10.59 -28.26
CA ARG A 12 40.40 -10.01 -28.15
C ARG A 12 39.36 -11.01 -27.67
N ARG A 13 39.63 -12.31 -27.74
CA ARG A 13 38.75 -13.37 -27.17
C ARG A 13 38.83 -13.49 -25.64
N ALA A 14 39.97 -13.14 -25.03
CA ALA A 14 40.11 -13.15 -23.56
C ALA A 14 39.38 -11.97 -22.91
N LEU A 15 39.18 -10.85 -23.64
CA LEU A 15 38.46 -9.69 -23.11
C LEU A 15 36.93 -9.89 -23.07
N LEU A 16 36.39 -10.76 -23.96
CA LEU A 16 34.94 -11.03 -23.99
C LEU A 16 34.49 -12.08 -22.96
N GLY A 17 35.42 -12.83 -22.37
CA GLY A 17 35.13 -13.82 -21.32
C GLY A 17 35.03 -13.22 -19.90
N ALA A 18 35.53 -12.00 -19.68
CA ALA A 18 35.57 -11.39 -18.34
C ALA A 18 34.33 -10.60 -17.95
N PHE A 19 33.38 -10.37 -18.87
CA PHE A 19 32.13 -9.62 -18.60
C PHE A 19 30.90 -10.50 -18.40
N ALA A 20 31.04 -11.83 -18.41
CA ALA A 20 29.89 -12.74 -18.24
C ALA A 20 29.62 -13.19 -16.78
N ALA A 21 30.33 -12.65 -15.80
CA ALA A 21 30.27 -13.16 -14.42
C ALA A 21 29.78 -12.15 -13.34
N THR A 22 29.12 -11.04 -13.73
CA THR A 22 28.61 -10.09 -12.74
C THR A 22 27.20 -9.62 -13.05
N ALA A 23 26.26 -10.55 -13.21
CA ALA A 23 24.83 -10.22 -13.25
C ALA A 23 24.00 -11.31 -12.56
N LEU A 24 24.51 -11.85 -11.44
CA LEU A 24 23.66 -12.41 -10.40
C LEU A 24 23.50 -11.35 -9.31
N VAL A 25 22.95 -10.19 -9.69
CA VAL A 25 22.26 -9.32 -8.77
C VAL A 25 21.04 -10.14 -8.38
N ALA A 26 21.00 -10.55 -7.10
CA ALA A 26 19.83 -11.16 -6.51
C ALA A 26 18.63 -10.32 -6.93
N ALA A 27 17.76 -10.86 -7.79
CA ALA A 27 16.48 -10.24 -8.06
C ALA A 27 15.79 -10.14 -6.71
N PRO A 28 15.44 -8.93 -6.24
CA PRO A 28 14.69 -8.82 -5.00
C PRO A 28 13.45 -9.69 -5.15
N SER A 29 13.07 -10.34 -4.07
CA SER A 29 11.94 -11.27 -3.98
C SER A 29 10.59 -10.57 -4.20
N PHE A 30 10.40 -9.95 -5.34
CA PHE A 30 9.17 -9.27 -5.75
C PHE A 30 8.08 -10.23 -6.25
N SER A 31 8.32 -11.54 -6.30
CA SER A 31 7.33 -12.46 -6.86
C SER A 31 6.00 -12.54 -6.06
N LYS A 32 6.02 -12.25 -4.77
CA LYS A 32 4.79 -12.12 -3.96
C LYS A 32 4.16 -10.73 -4.07
N ALA A 33 4.96 -9.70 -4.31
CA ALA A 33 4.50 -8.33 -4.52
C ALA A 33 3.92 -8.12 -5.93
N ALA A 34 4.34 -8.89 -6.94
CA ALA A 34 3.87 -8.72 -8.32
C ALA A 34 2.36 -8.98 -8.49
N GLY A 35 1.78 -9.92 -7.73
CA GLY A 35 0.32 -10.13 -7.70
C GLY A 35 -0.42 -9.00 -7.00
N PHE A 36 0.17 -8.47 -5.95
CA PHE A 36 -0.32 -7.36 -5.15
C PHE A 36 -0.30 -6.02 -5.92
N LEU A 37 0.71 -5.83 -6.76
CA LEU A 37 0.87 -4.62 -7.57
C LEU A 37 0.00 -4.61 -8.84
N ARG A 38 -0.69 -5.71 -9.16
CA ARG A 38 -1.69 -5.72 -10.22
C ARG A 38 -2.78 -4.70 -9.92
N GLY A 39 -2.89 -3.69 -10.76
CA GLY A 39 -3.85 -2.61 -10.61
C GLY A 39 -3.30 -1.38 -9.86
N ALA A 40 -2.14 -1.46 -9.19
CA ALA A 40 -1.54 -0.29 -8.55
C ALA A 40 -0.79 0.62 -9.55
N GLY A 41 -0.19 0.04 -10.63
CA GLY A 41 0.57 0.77 -11.63
C GLY A 41 1.92 1.29 -11.14
N ASP A 42 2.68 1.93 -12.04
CA ASP A 42 4.00 2.53 -11.76
C ASP A 42 3.87 3.90 -11.07
N ILE A 43 2.71 4.52 -11.15
CA ILE A 43 2.31 5.70 -10.40
C ILE A 43 1.10 5.34 -9.55
N ARG A 44 1.24 5.42 -8.21
CA ARG A 44 0.14 5.13 -7.31
C ARG A 44 -0.40 6.40 -6.69
N ARG A 45 -1.70 6.56 -6.82
CA ARG A 45 -2.45 7.71 -6.31
C ARG A 45 -3.51 7.23 -5.34
N LEU A 46 -3.70 7.98 -4.27
CA LEU A 46 -4.77 7.73 -3.30
C LEU A 46 -5.67 8.95 -3.17
N LYS A 47 -6.99 8.72 -3.32
CA LYS A 47 -8.02 9.74 -3.16
C LYS A 47 -8.93 9.35 -2.02
N MET A 48 -9.03 10.19 -1.01
CA MET A 48 -9.92 9.95 0.13
C MET A 48 -10.61 11.23 0.60
N TYR A 49 -11.78 11.05 1.19
CA TYR A 49 -12.54 12.06 1.90
C TYR A 49 -12.94 11.53 3.28
N SER A 50 -12.83 12.34 4.31
CA SER A 50 -13.30 12.03 5.66
C SER A 50 -14.47 12.95 6.03
N SER A 51 -15.67 12.38 6.16
CA SER A 51 -16.83 13.17 6.64
C SER A 51 -16.73 13.54 8.12
N ARG A 52 -15.79 12.96 8.86
CA ARG A 52 -15.58 13.25 10.30
C ARG A 52 -14.75 14.49 10.52
N THR A 53 -13.79 14.74 9.65
CA THR A 53 -12.87 15.90 9.73
C THR A 53 -13.15 16.94 8.65
N GLY A 54 -13.90 16.58 7.59
CA GLY A 54 -14.13 17.41 6.42
C GLY A 54 -12.93 17.44 5.44
N GLU A 55 -11.85 16.75 5.78
CA GLU A 55 -10.61 16.75 5.01
C GLU A 55 -10.71 15.88 3.76
N LYS A 56 -9.90 16.23 2.76
CA LYS A 56 -9.73 15.47 1.51
C LYS A 56 -8.26 15.34 1.21
N ILE A 57 -7.87 14.19 0.67
CA ILE A 57 -6.57 14.00 0.05
C ILE A 57 -6.75 13.46 -1.37
N ASP A 58 -5.86 13.89 -2.26
CA ASP A 58 -5.75 13.40 -3.62
C ASP A 58 -4.28 13.55 -4.04
N MET A 59 -3.48 12.51 -3.83
CA MET A 59 -2.04 12.61 -3.97
C MET A 59 -1.41 11.36 -4.55
N ILE A 60 -0.32 11.57 -5.29
CA ILE A 60 0.59 10.53 -5.71
C ILE A 60 1.54 10.27 -4.53
N TYR A 61 1.62 9.00 -4.09
CA TYR A 61 2.47 8.58 -2.96
C TYR A 61 3.56 7.58 -3.35
N TRP A 62 3.55 7.11 -4.62
CA TRP A 62 4.51 6.18 -5.16
C TRP A 62 4.78 6.50 -6.64
N VAL A 63 6.05 6.51 -7.05
CA VAL A 63 6.49 6.67 -8.44
C VAL A 63 7.70 5.78 -8.69
N ASP A 64 7.66 4.99 -9.76
CA ASP A 64 8.79 4.21 -10.31
C ASP A 64 9.61 3.41 -9.29
N GLY A 65 8.95 2.82 -8.30
CA GLY A 65 9.62 1.97 -7.31
C GLY A 65 9.74 2.61 -5.92
N ASP A 66 9.54 3.93 -5.77
CA ASP A 66 9.81 4.64 -4.55
C ASP A 66 8.55 5.30 -3.93
N TYR A 67 8.45 5.20 -2.59
CA TYR A 67 7.44 5.94 -1.84
C TYR A 67 7.85 7.39 -1.65
N ILE A 68 6.93 8.32 -1.94
CA ILE A 68 7.09 9.75 -1.66
C ILE A 68 6.83 9.97 -0.17
N ARG A 69 7.88 10.18 0.60
CA ARG A 69 7.86 10.24 2.06
C ARG A 69 6.83 11.24 2.60
N ASP A 70 6.81 12.44 2.06
CA ASP A 70 5.92 13.51 2.54
C ASP A 70 4.45 13.17 2.26
N ALA A 71 4.16 12.56 1.10
CA ALA A 71 2.81 12.10 0.77
C ALA A 71 2.36 10.98 1.73
N VAL A 72 3.25 10.03 2.08
CA VAL A 72 2.95 8.98 3.07
C VAL A 72 2.69 9.59 4.45
N GLN A 73 3.45 10.60 4.86
CA GLN A 73 3.21 11.29 6.14
C GLN A 73 1.85 12.00 6.17
N GLU A 74 1.46 12.63 5.07
CA GLU A 74 0.14 13.26 4.95
C GLU A 74 -0.98 12.23 4.99
N ILE A 75 -0.82 11.07 4.32
CA ILE A 75 -1.75 9.94 4.43
C ILE A 75 -1.86 9.45 5.89
N ASN A 76 -0.73 9.31 6.60
CA ASN A 76 -0.73 8.92 8.01
C ASN A 76 -1.54 9.91 8.86
N HIS A 77 -1.34 11.21 8.63
CA HIS A 77 -2.10 12.25 9.33
C HIS A 77 -3.59 12.22 8.98
N PHE A 78 -3.93 12.07 7.70
CA PHE A 78 -5.32 11.97 7.26
C PHE A 78 -6.04 10.76 7.88
N MET A 79 -5.37 9.61 7.98
CA MET A 79 -5.91 8.37 8.54
C MET A 79 -5.83 8.27 10.07
N ARG A 80 -5.49 9.35 10.77
CA ARG A 80 -5.39 9.40 12.23
C ARG A 80 -6.69 9.02 12.95
N ASP A 81 -6.58 8.69 14.21
CA ASP A 81 -7.76 8.60 15.08
C ASP A 81 -8.38 9.99 15.30
N TRP A 82 -9.39 10.34 14.52
CA TRP A 82 -10.03 11.65 14.55
C TRP A 82 -10.64 12.02 15.92
N ARG A 83 -10.84 11.06 16.82
CA ARG A 83 -11.39 11.29 18.17
C ARG A 83 -10.32 11.76 19.15
N THR A 84 -9.09 11.28 18.97
CA THR A 84 -7.98 11.57 19.89
C THR A 84 -6.91 12.45 19.26
N GLY A 85 -6.92 12.63 17.94
CA GLY A 85 -5.86 13.28 17.17
C GLY A 85 -4.61 12.39 17.01
N GLY A 86 -4.62 11.16 17.55
CA GLY A 86 -3.45 10.27 17.52
C GLY A 86 -3.10 9.85 16.10
N VAL A 87 -1.83 9.97 15.74
CA VAL A 87 -1.24 9.59 14.45
C VAL A 87 -0.27 8.44 14.66
N ILE A 88 -0.26 7.48 13.76
CA ILE A 88 0.80 6.45 13.65
C ILE A 88 1.19 6.27 12.18
N ASN A 89 2.25 5.52 11.94
CA ASN A 89 2.57 5.08 10.59
C ASN A 89 1.53 4.03 10.14
N ILE A 90 0.81 4.32 9.08
CA ILE A 90 -0.05 3.35 8.41
C ILE A 90 0.85 2.39 7.63
N ASP A 91 0.57 1.10 7.72
CA ASP A 91 1.31 0.08 6.95
C ASP A 91 1.16 0.38 5.45
N LEU A 92 2.28 0.45 4.74
CA LEU A 92 2.30 0.79 3.31
C LEU A 92 1.47 -0.18 2.47
N ARG A 93 1.36 -1.44 2.89
CA ARG A 93 0.50 -2.44 2.23
C ARG A 93 -0.98 -2.06 2.32
N THR A 94 -1.42 -1.51 3.46
CA THR A 94 -2.80 -1.01 3.60
C THR A 94 -3.06 0.13 2.61
N ILE A 95 -2.12 1.07 2.47
CA ILE A 95 -2.20 2.18 1.50
C ILE A 95 -2.28 1.62 0.08
N ASP A 96 -1.42 0.67 -0.24
CA ASP A 96 -1.34 0.04 -1.57
C ASP A 96 -2.61 -0.74 -1.93
N ILE A 97 -3.22 -1.49 -0.99
CA ILE A 97 -4.49 -2.20 -1.21
C ILE A 97 -5.61 -1.20 -1.54
N MET A 98 -5.68 -0.10 -0.78
CA MET A 98 -6.68 0.94 -1.03
C MET A 98 -6.52 1.55 -2.43
N ALA A 99 -5.30 1.92 -2.82
CA ALA A 99 -5.02 2.51 -4.12
C ALA A 99 -5.28 1.53 -5.27
N ALA A 100 -4.80 0.29 -5.16
CA ALA A 100 -4.99 -0.74 -6.18
C ALA A 100 -6.47 -1.09 -6.37
N SER A 101 -7.22 -1.26 -5.28
CA SER A 101 -8.65 -1.55 -5.36
C SER A 101 -9.45 -0.38 -5.95
N HIS A 102 -9.05 0.86 -5.65
CA HIS A 102 -9.66 2.07 -6.23
C HIS A 102 -9.42 2.14 -7.75
N ASN A 103 -8.19 1.88 -8.17
CA ASN A 103 -7.83 1.87 -9.60
C ASN A 103 -8.58 0.79 -10.37
N MET A 104 -8.73 -0.43 -9.80
CA MET A 104 -9.52 -1.50 -10.44
C MET A 104 -11.01 -1.19 -10.57
N LEU A 105 -11.55 -0.30 -9.75
CA LEU A 105 -12.95 0.11 -9.82
C LEU A 105 -13.22 1.15 -10.91
N ASP A 106 -12.14 1.73 -11.48
CA ASP A 106 -12.20 2.76 -12.53
C ASP A 106 -13.20 3.87 -12.18
N VAL A 107 -12.96 4.54 -11.06
CA VAL A 107 -13.78 5.64 -10.55
C VAL A 107 -12.93 6.86 -10.26
N SER A 108 -13.51 8.04 -10.45
CA SER A 108 -12.85 9.31 -10.15
C SER A 108 -13.13 9.82 -8.73
N GLU A 109 -14.22 9.37 -8.11
CA GLU A 109 -14.62 9.82 -6.77
C GLU A 109 -13.65 9.27 -5.69
N PRO A 110 -13.41 10.03 -4.60
CA PRO A 110 -12.57 9.55 -3.50
C PRO A 110 -13.27 8.45 -2.68
N TYR A 111 -12.48 7.54 -2.09
CA TYR A 111 -13.00 6.73 -1.00
C TYR A 111 -13.48 7.60 0.16
N LEU A 112 -14.66 7.32 0.68
CA LEU A 112 -15.08 7.83 1.98
C LEU A 112 -14.42 6.98 3.07
N LEU A 113 -13.47 7.57 3.81
CA LEU A 113 -12.84 6.95 4.96
C LEU A 113 -13.79 7.02 6.17
N LEU A 114 -14.17 5.87 6.69
CA LEU A 114 -14.98 5.74 7.93
C LEU A 114 -14.10 5.53 9.15
N SER A 115 -13.01 4.78 9.00
CA SER A 115 -12.04 4.51 10.07
C SER A 115 -10.68 4.15 9.47
N GLY A 116 -9.65 4.89 9.81
CA GLY A 116 -8.24 4.56 9.62
C GLY A 116 -7.65 4.02 10.93
N TYR A 117 -6.60 4.66 11.44
CA TYR A 117 -6.05 4.35 12.76
C TYR A 117 -7.09 4.53 13.87
N ARG A 118 -7.02 3.64 14.82
CA ARG A 118 -7.89 3.63 16.01
C ARG A 118 -7.01 3.43 17.24
N SER A 119 -6.93 4.45 18.10
CA SER A 119 -6.17 4.34 19.34
C SER A 119 -6.75 3.25 20.25
N PRO A 120 -5.94 2.66 21.17
CA PRO A 120 -6.46 1.70 22.16
C PRO A 120 -7.64 2.24 22.94
N LYS A 121 -7.62 3.53 23.30
CA LYS A 121 -8.72 4.22 23.99
C LYS A 121 -10.00 4.22 23.15
N THR A 122 -9.91 4.61 21.89
CA THR A 122 -11.04 4.57 20.94
C THR A 122 -11.54 3.16 20.72
N ASN A 123 -10.64 2.18 20.56
CA ASN A 123 -11.03 0.78 20.36
C ASN A 123 -11.78 0.23 21.58
N ALA A 124 -11.30 0.52 22.80
CA ALA A 124 -11.97 0.11 24.04
C ALA A 124 -13.37 0.73 24.15
N MET A 125 -13.50 2.03 23.86
CA MET A 125 -14.79 2.75 23.86
C MET A 125 -15.77 2.16 22.83
N LEU A 126 -15.31 1.81 21.63
CA LEU A 126 -16.18 1.21 20.61
C LEU A 126 -16.60 -0.21 21.00
N ARG A 127 -15.71 -0.99 21.63
CA ARG A 127 -16.04 -2.32 22.14
C ARG A 127 -17.10 -2.30 23.25
N SER A 128 -17.10 -1.29 24.12
CA SER A 128 -18.12 -1.16 25.15
C SER A 128 -19.52 -0.87 24.56
N ARG A 129 -19.59 -0.40 23.31
CA ARG A 129 -20.84 -0.04 22.62
C ARG A 129 -21.29 -1.07 21.57
N SER A 130 -20.41 -1.98 21.17
CA SER A 130 -20.68 -2.95 20.10
C SER A 130 -19.86 -4.22 20.27
N GLY A 131 -20.54 -5.37 20.24
CA GLY A 131 -19.89 -6.69 20.26
C GLY A 131 -19.09 -7.04 18.98
N GLY A 132 -19.23 -6.26 17.91
CA GLY A 132 -18.54 -6.52 16.63
C GLY A 132 -17.12 -5.94 16.54
N VAL A 133 -16.61 -5.29 17.60
CA VAL A 133 -15.26 -4.68 17.58
C VAL A 133 -14.25 -5.61 18.22
N ALA A 134 -13.26 -6.06 17.45
CA ALA A 134 -12.21 -6.96 17.93
C ALA A 134 -11.33 -6.31 19.03
N LYS A 135 -10.92 -7.11 20.03
CA LYS A 135 -9.99 -6.66 21.08
C LYS A 135 -8.64 -6.26 20.49
N ASN A 136 -8.10 -7.11 19.61
CA ASN A 136 -6.82 -6.90 18.93
C ASN A 136 -7.07 -6.45 17.49
N SER A 137 -7.71 -5.29 17.32
CA SER A 137 -8.05 -4.77 16.01
C SER A 137 -6.82 -4.32 15.23
N LEU A 138 -6.75 -4.65 13.94
CA LEU A 138 -5.67 -4.21 13.03
C LEU A 138 -5.68 -2.70 12.81
N HIS A 139 -6.82 -2.02 13.00
CA HIS A 139 -6.86 -0.56 13.04
C HIS A 139 -5.93 0.05 14.10
N MET A 140 -5.70 -0.63 15.25
CA MET A 140 -4.76 -0.15 16.27
C MET A 140 -3.29 -0.24 15.87
N LYS A 141 -3.00 -0.98 14.80
CA LYS A 141 -1.65 -1.17 14.27
C LYS A 141 -1.41 -0.37 12.98
N GLY A 142 -2.41 0.37 12.50
CA GLY A 142 -2.34 1.03 11.19
C GLY A 142 -2.43 0.07 10.01
N GLN A 143 -2.94 -1.13 10.23
CA GLN A 143 -3.00 -2.21 9.26
C GLN A 143 -4.41 -2.44 8.71
N ALA A 144 -5.34 -1.50 8.91
CA ALA A 144 -6.70 -1.63 8.42
C ALA A 144 -7.34 -0.28 8.11
N ALA A 145 -8.29 -0.30 7.16
CA ALA A 145 -9.16 0.81 6.82
C ALA A 145 -10.59 0.33 6.55
N ASP A 146 -11.58 1.10 7.03
CA ASP A 146 -12.99 0.93 6.70
C ASP A 146 -13.41 2.00 5.70
N LEU A 147 -13.87 1.58 4.51
CA LEU A 147 -14.07 2.44 3.36
C LEU A 147 -15.40 2.17 2.67
N ARG A 148 -15.92 3.17 1.95
CA ARG A 148 -16.99 3.00 0.95
C ARG A 148 -16.82 3.93 -0.24
N LEU A 149 -17.53 3.62 -1.33
CA LEU A 149 -17.73 4.51 -2.48
C LEU A 149 -19.23 4.72 -2.68
N ALA A 150 -19.64 5.92 -3.10
CA ALA A 150 -21.04 6.20 -3.36
C ALA A 150 -21.51 5.54 -4.65
N SER A 151 -20.66 5.51 -5.70
CA SER A 151 -20.98 4.97 -7.02
C SER A 151 -20.80 3.45 -7.15
N ARG A 152 -20.33 2.75 -6.10
CA ARG A 152 -20.09 1.30 -6.13
C ARG A 152 -20.69 0.61 -4.93
N SER A 153 -21.31 -0.54 -5.17
CA SER A 153 -21.83 -1.39 -4.09
C SER A 153 -20.70 -1.97 -3.24
N VAL A 154 -21.00 -2.30 -1.98
CA VAL A 154 -20.09 -3.02 -1.07
C VAL A 154 -19.52 -4.29 -1.74
N SER A 155 -20.36 -5.00 -2.52
CA SER A 155 -19.94 -6.20 -3.25
C SER A 155 -18.89 -5.90 -4.34
N GLN A 156 -19.02 -4.80 -5.06
CA GLN A 156 -18.05 -4.39 -6.08
C GLN A 156 -16.72 -3.99 -5.44
N VAL A 157 -16.77 -3.13 -4.39
CA VAL A 157 -15.58 -2.70 -3.65
C VAL A 157 -14.86 -3.89 -3.01
N SER A 158 -15.60 -4.81 -2.37
CA SER A 158 -14.98 -5.97 -1.73
C SER A 158 -14.33 -6.93 -2.74
N ARG A 159 -14.91 -7.10 -3.95
CA ARG A 159 -14.29 -7.91 -5.00
C ARG A 159 -13.02 -7.28 -5.54
N ALA A 160 -12.99 -5.97 -5.75
CA ALA A 160 -11.79 -5.26 -6.17
C ALA A 160 -10.68 -5.38 -5.12
N ALA A 161 -10.99 -5.18 -3.85
CA ALA A 161 -10.03 -5.35 -2.76
C ALA A 161 -9.51 -6.80 -2.67
N ALA A 162 -10.37 -7.80 -2.77
CA ALA A 162 -9.98 -9.21 -2.76
C ALA A 162 -9.11 -9.60 -3.97
N ALA A 163 -9.34 -8.98 -5.13
CA ALA A 163 -8.54 -9.21 -6.33
C ALA A 163 -7.08 -8.71 -6.19
N CYS A 164 -6.80 -7.81 -5.24
CA CYS A 164 -5.43 -7.40 -4.90
C CYS A 164 -4.62 -8.55 -4.29
N ALA A 165 -5.26 -9.57 -3.72
CA ALA A 165 -4.64 -10.76 -3.11
C ALA A 165 -3.54 -10.44 -2.08
N ALA A 166 -3.72 -9.36 -1.29
CA ALA A 166 -2.66 -8.80 -0.46
C ALA A 166 -3.02 -8.66 1.02
N GLY A 167 -4.23 -9.02 1.41
CA GLY A 167 -4.70 -8.94 2.79
C GLY A 167 -6.11 -9.44 2.98
N GLY A 168 -6.68 -9.17 4.14
CA GLY A 168 -8.05 -9.51 4.47
C GLY A 168 -9.06 -8.50 3.93
N VAL A 169 -10.25 -8.99 3.58
CA VAL A 169 -11.37 -8.15 3.13
C VAL A 169 -12.65 -8.53 3.87
N GLY A 170 -13.15 -7.63 4.67
CA GLY A 170 -14.42 -7.75 5.38
C GLY A 170 -15.55 -7.02 4.65
N ARG A 171 -16.67 -7.71 4.38
CA ARG A 171 -17.84 -7.14 3.72
C ARG A 171 -18.96 -6.86 4.73
N TYR A 172 -19.30 -5.60 4.94
CA TYR A 172 -20.31 -5.14 5.88
C TYR A 172 -21.49 -4.50 5.17
N SER A 173 -22.32 -5.33 4.51
CA SER A 173 -23.41 -4.87 3.65
C SER A 173 -24.48 -4.08 4.42
N GLY A 174 -24.83 -4.50 5.66
CA GLY A 174 -25.81 -3.79 6.50
C GLY A 174 -25.33 -2.40 6.96
N SER A 175 -24.03 -2.20 7.11
CA SER A 175 -23.41 -0.92 7.49
C SER A 175 -22.83 -0.16 6.29
N ASN A 176 -22.97 -0.71 5.09
CA ASN A 176 -22.55 -0.13 3.82
C ASN A 176 -21.07 0.28 3.80
N PHE A 177 -20.16 -0.64 4.14
CA PHE A 177 -18.72 -0.42 4.01
C PHE A 177 -17.94 -1.72 3.77
N VAL A 178 -16.69 -1.57 3.35
CA VAL A 178 -15.70 -2.64 3.22
C VAL A 178 -14.54 -2.37 4.15
N HIS A 179 -14.14 -3.39 4.91
CA HIS A 179 -12.91 -3.42 5.68
C HIS A 179 -11.80 -4.00 4.82
N MET A 180 -10.66 -3.34 4.78
CA MET A 180 -9.44 -3.81 4.11
C MET A 180 -8.32 -3.86 5.14
N ASP A 181 -7.56 -4.95 5.20
CA ASP A 181 -6.42 -5.11 6.11
C ASP A 181 -5.23 -5.83 5.45
N CYS A 182 -4.05 -5.85 6.14
CA CYS A 182 -2.85 -6.53 5.67
C CYS A 182 -2.12 -7.26 6.79
#